data_15f8870d952d03ea1ad57a0912ac150c
#
_entry.id   15f8870d952d03ea1ad57a0912ac150c
#
_cell.length_a   1.000
_cell.length_b   1.000
_cell.length_c   1.000
_cell.angle_alpha   90.00
_cell.angle_beta   90.00
_cell.angle_gamma   90.00
#
_symmetry.space_group_name_H-M   'P 1'
#
loop_
_entity.id
_entity.type
_entity.pdbx_description
1 polymer ?
#
loop_
_entity_poly.entity_id
_entity_poly.type
_entity_poly.pdbx_seq_one_letter_code
_entity_poly.pdbx_strand_id
1 'polypeptide(L)'
;MWVHQIKVPIQAMRLLLSNEEKNSPLNLELFKIEQYVEMVLSCARLESDSTDYVIRSLPLEQIVKPAVRKYAPMFISKKLSLEMSSLTATVLTDEKWAQFIVEQILSNSLKYTRTGSIRIWQKDPAALVIEDTGIGIDPADIPRLGERGFTGYNGRLDKKSTGIGLY
;
A
#
# COMPACT_ATOMS: atom_id res chain seq x y z
N MET A 1 8.63 21.81 4.18
CA MET A 1 7.53 22.82 4.18
C MET A 1 6.34 22.37 3.32
N TRP A 2 6.50 21.92 2.11
CA TRP A 2 5.43 21.49 1.17
C TRP A 2 4.55 20.33 1.68
N VAL A 3 5.14 19.34 2.35
CA VAL A 3 4.42 18.17 2.90
C VAL A 3 3.27 18.56 3.81
N HIS A 4 3.48 19.57 4.65
CA HIS A 4 2.49 20.02 5.61
C HIS A 4 1.32 20.74 4.92
N GLN A 5 1.62 21.51 3.88
CA GLN A 5 0.63 22.26 3.13
C GLN A 5 -0.35 21.39 2.35
N ILE A 6 0.08 20.20 1.91
CA ILE A 6 -0.80 19.24 1.21
C ILE A 6 -1.64 18.44 2.22
N LYS A 7 -1.07 18.06 3.37
CA LYS A 7 -1.81 17.28 4.38
C LYS A 7 -2.93 18.04 5.07
N VAL A 8 -2.78 19.36 5.24
CA VAL A 8 -3.78 20.21 5.92
C VAL A 8 -5.15 20.19 5.22
N PRO A 9 -5.28 20.48 3.90
CA PRO A 9 -6.57 20.43 3.24
C PRO A 9 -7.19 19.04 3.19
N ILE A 10 -6.36 17.98 3.12
CA ILE A 10 -6.83 16.60 3.18
C ILE A 10 -7.45 16.30 4.55
N GLN A 11 -6.80 16.70 5.64
CA GLN A 11 -7.35 16.57 6.99
C GLN A 11 -8.63 17.36 7.20
N ALA A 12 -8.71 18.58 6.63
CA ALA A 12 -9.94 19.37 6.65
C ALA A 12 -11.08 18.67 5.92
N MET A 13 -10.84 18.11 4.73
CA MET A 13 -11.85 17.32 4.01
C MET A 13 -12.29 16.09 4.84
N ARG A 14 -11.36 15.40 5.50
CA ARG A 14 -11.69 14.27 6.38
C ARG A 14 -12.58 14.68 7.54
N LEU A 15 -12.35 15.85 8.15
CA LEU A 15 -13.20 16.38 9.20
C LEU A 15 -14.60 16.74 8.68
N LEU A 16 -14.70 17.36 7.50
CA LEU A 16 -15.99 17.68 6.89
C LEU A 16 -16.80 16.40 6.54
N LEU A 17 -16.10 15.33 6.17
CA LEU A 17 -16.71 14.03 5.84
C LEU A 17 -16.84 13.09 7.06
N SER A 18 -16.53 13.56 8.28
CA SER A 18 -16.54 12.72 9.49
C SER A 18 -17.92 12.17 9.86
N ASN A 19 -18.98 12.86 9.44
CA ASN A 19 -20.37 12.45 9.65
C ASN A 19 -20.89 11.50 8.54
N GLU A 20 -20.14 11.30 7.48
CA GLU A 20 -20.47 10.38 6.41
C GLU A 20 -20.06 8.95 6.79
N GLU A 21 -20.73 7.95 6.19
CA GLU A 21 -20.28 6.57 6.36
C GLU A 21 -18.83 6.39 5.92
N LYS A 22 -18.03 5.66 6.72
CA LYS A 22 -16.61 5.43 6.44
C LYS A 22 -16.33 4.85 5.05
N ASN A 23 -17.29 4.14 4.49
CA ASN A 23 -17.21 3.52 3.17
C ASN A 23 -17.95 4.32 2.09
N SER A 24 -18.35 5.56 2.38
CA SER A 24 -18.95 6.42 1.35
C SER A 24 -17.99 6.63 0.17
N PRO A 25 -18.49 6.79 -1.06
CA PRO A 25 -17.64 7.03 -2.21
C PRO A 25 -16.66 8.20 -2.01
N LEU A 26 -17.08 9.27 -1.33
CA LEU A 26 -16.24 10.42 -1.05
C LEU A 26 -15.09 10.08 -0.10
N ASN A 27 -15.35 9.32 0.96
CA ASN A 27 -14.31 8.87 1.90
C ASN A 27 -13.30 7.94 1.21
N LEU A 28 -13.76 7.09 0.28
CA LEU A 28 -12.88 6.20 -0.49
C LEU A 28 -12.00 6.98 -1.49
N GLU A 29 -12.55 8.01 -2.15
CA GLU A 29 -11.73 8.86 -3.05
C GLU A 29 -10.72 9.69 -2.25
N LEU A 30 -11.12 10.26 -1.10
CA LEU A 30 -10.20 10.96 -0.21
C LEU A 30 -9.07 10.04 0.26
N PHE A 31 -9.38 8.80 0.63
CA PHE A 31 -8.38 7.80 0.99
C PHE A 31 -7.38 7.56 -0.15
N LYS A 32 -7.83 7.43 -1.40
CA LYS A 32 -6.93 7.28 -2.56
C LYS A 32 -6.01 8.49 -2.74
N ILE A 33 -6.54 9.71 -2.58
CA ILE A 33 -5.74 10.94 -2.65
C ILE A 33 -4.65 10.92 -1.57
N GLU A 34 -4.99 10.55 -0.34
CA GLU A 34 -4.02 10.41 0.75
C GLU A 34 -2.91 9.42 0.39
N GLN A 35 -3.26 8.25 -0.17
CA GLN A 35 -2.27 7.25 -0.57
C GLN A 35 -1.34 7.76 -1.67
N TYR A 36 -1.86 8.48 -2.68
CA TYR A 36 -1.01 9.06 -3.72
C TYR A 36 -0.05 10.12 -3.15
N VAL A 37 -0.53 10.97 -2.26
CA VAL A 37 0.31 11.98 -1.60
C VAL A 37 1.40 11.32 -0.76
N GLU A 38 1.06 10.32 0.06
CA GLU A 38 2.04 9.59 0.87
C GLU A 38 3.10 8.89 0.01
N MET A 39 2.69 8.29 -1.11
CA MET A 39 3.61 7.65 -2.06
C MET A 39 4.60 8.67 -2.63
N VAL A 40 4.13 9.80 -3.16
CA VAL A 40 5.00 10.85 -3.73
C VAL A 40 5.96 11.40 -2.67
N LEU A 41 5.47 11.63 -1.45
CA LEU A 41 6.31 12.13 -0.35
C LEU A 41 7.35 11.11 0.10
N SER A 42 7.04 9.82 0.07
CA SER A 42 7.99 8.75 0.39
C SER A 42 9.06 8.63 -0.68
N CYS A 43 8.69 8.72 -1.96
CA CYS A 43 9.66 8.78 -3.07
C CYS A 43 10.61 9.98 -2.95
N ALA A 44 10.06 11.17 -2.65
CA ALA A 44 10.88 12.37 -2.46
C ALA A 44 11.86 12.27 -1.27
N ARG A 45 11.47 11.52 -0.21
CA ARG A 45 12.37 11.23 0.91
C ARG A 45 13.47 10.25 0.55
N LEU A 46 13.19 9.23 -0.26
CA LEU A 46 14.20 8.29 -0.75
C LEU A 46 15.28 8.98 -1.59
N GLU A 47 14.90 10.02 -2.34
CA GLU A 47 15.83 10.81 -3.17
C GLU A 47 16.61 11.86 -2.33
N SER A 48 16.30 12.04 -1.05
CA SER A 48 17.02 12.98 -0.19
C SER A 48 18.16 12.30 0.56
N ASP A 49 19.34 12.93 0.60
CA ASP A 49 20.54 12.45 1.30
C ASP A 49 20.38 12.39 2.85
N SER A 50 19.24 12.83 3.38
CA SER A 50 19.01 12.96 4.83
C SER A 50 18.01 11.93 5.38
N THR A 51 17.93 10.72 4.81
CA THR A 51 17.03 9.69 5.32
C THR A 51 17.69 8.94 6.49
N ASP A 52 17.35 9.31 7.72
CA ASP A 52 17.75 8.58 8.91
C ASP A 52 16.89 7.30 9.07
N TYR A 53 17.48 6.15 8.79
CA TYR A 53 16.85 4.86 9.05
C TYR A 53 16.99 4.46 10.52
N VAL A 54 15.88 4.05 11.12
CA VAL A 54 15.85 3.54 12.51
C VAL A 54 15.67 2.02 12.47
N ILE A 55 16.77 1.31 12.30
CA ILE A 55 16.75 -0.16 12.23
C ILE A 55 16.60 -0.75 13.63
N ARG A 56 15.59 -1.59 13.81
CA ARG A 56 15.32 -2.29 15.07
C ARG A 56 14.65 -3.65 14.82
N SER A 57 14.73 -4.53 15.81
CA SER A 57 14.08 -5.84 15.79
C SER A 57 12.61 -5.69 16.16
N LEU A 58 11.71 -6.10 15.27
CA LEU A 58 10.28 -5.91 15.40
C LEU A 58 9.52 -7.19 15.02
N PRO A 59 8.42 -7.53 15.73
CA PRO A 59 7.50 -8.56 15.28
C PRO A 59 6.89 -8.21 13.92
N LEU A 60 6.93 -9.14 12.98
CA LEU A 60 6.38 -8.93 11.63
C LEU A 60 4.89 -8.52 11.67
N GLU A 61 4.15 -9.07 12.62
CA GLU A 61 2.75 -8.75 12.85
C GLU A 61 2.52 -7.26 13.16
N GLN A 62 3.45 -6.62 13.87
CA GLN A 62 3.39 -5.20 14.20
C GLN A 62 3.49 -4.31 12.95
N ILE A 63 4.13 -4.78 11.91
CA ILE A 63 4.26 -4.09 10.61
C ILE A 63 3.01 -4.33 9.75
N VAL A 64 2.56 -5.58 9.66
CA VAL A 64 1.50 -5.99 8.73
C VAL A 64 0.10 -5.58 9.20
N LYS A 65 -0.21 -5.75 10.49
CA LYS A 65 -1.56 -5.44 11.02
C LYS A 65 -1.99 -3.98 10.81
N PRO A 66 -1.16 -2.96 11.09
CA PRO A 66 -1.52 -1.57 10.82
C PRO A 66 -1.79 -1.31 9.34
N ALA A 67 -0.97 -1.87 8.43
CA ALA A 67 -1.18 -1.76 7.00
C ALA A 67 -2.53 -2.35 6.58
N VAL A 68 -2.87 -3.56 7.03
CA VAL A 68 -4.16 -4.21 6.77
C VAL A 68 -5.32 -3.36 7.30
N ARG A 69 -5.23 -2.85 8.53
CA ARG A 69 -6.27 -2.00 9.13
C ARG A 69 -6.50 -0.71 8.33
N LYS A 70 -5.44 -0.10 7.84
CA LYS A 70 -5.50 1.10 7.01
C LYS A 70 -6.30 0.86 5.73
N TYR A 71 -6.14 -0.31 5.11
CA TYR A 71 -6.82 -0.66 3.86
C TYR A 71 -8.19 -1.37 4.06
N ALA A 72 -8.63 -1.62 5.29
CA ALA A 72 -9.91 -2.28 5.58
C ALA A 72 -11.12 -1.65 4.84
N PRO A 73 -11.27 -0.32 4.73
CA PRO A 73 -12.37 0.28 3.96
C PRO A 73 -12.39 -0.15 2.49
N MET A 74 -11.22 -0.35 1.88
CA MET A 74 -11.09 -0.78 0.49
C MET A 74 -11.51 -2.26 0.31
N PHE A 75 -11.14 -3.14 1.26
CA PHE A 75 -11.59 -4.53 1.27
C PHE A 75 -13.11 -4.62 1.35
N ILE A 76 -13.72 -3.86 2.27
CA ILE A 76 -15.18 -3.83 2.47
C ILE A 76 -15.89 -3.29 1.21
N SER A 77 -15.42 -2.17 0.68
CA SER A 77 -16.03 -1.54 -0.51
C SER A 77 -15.98 -2.44 -1.74
N LYS A 78 -14.89 -3.20 -1.92
CA LYS A 78 -14.72 -4.14 -3.02
C LYS A 78 -15.30 -5.53 -2.75
N LYS A 79 -15.76 -5.80 -1.54
CA LYS A 79 -16.23 -7.12 -1.09
C LYS A 79 -15.20 -8.22 -1.29
N LEU A 80 -13.92 -7.89 -1.05
CA LEU A 80 -12.82 -8.85 -1.13
C LEU A 80 -12.63 -9.49 0.24
N SER A 81 -12.40 -10.81 0.26
CA SER A 81 -12.01 -11.50 1.48
C SER A 81 -10.53 -11.32 1.79
N LEU A 82 -10.20 -11.27 3.07
CA LEU A 82 -8.84 -11.25 3.57
C LEU A 82 -8.62 -12.46 4.46
N GLU A 83 -7.60 -13.24 4.15
CA GLU A 83 -7.15 -14.34 4.98
C GLU A 83 -5.73 -14.04 5.46
N MET A 84 -5.53 -13.97 6.78
CA MET A 84 -4.22 -13.71 7.36
C MET A 84 -3.87 -14.81 8.37
N SER A 85 -2.78 -15.52 8.11
CA SER A 85 -2.22 -16.49 9.02
C SER A 85 -1.43 -15.81 10.15
N SER A 86 -1.06 -16.59 11.17
CA SER A 86 -0.19 -16.09 12.24
C SER A 86 1.19 -15.70 11.68
N LEU A 87 1.68 -14.52 12.06
CA LEU A 87 2.98 -13.97 11.68
C LEU A 87 3.86 -13.94 12.93
N THR A 88 4.67 -14.97 13.12
CA THR A 88 5.47 -15.15 14.35
C THR A 88 6.92 -14.66 14.23
N ALA A 89 7.37 -14.34 13.01
CA ALA A 89 8.73 -13.87 12.78
C ALA A 89 9.01 -12.51 13.43
N THR A 90 10.26 -12.34 13.80
CA THR A 90 10.86 -11.06 14.17
C THR A 90 11.82 -10.65 13.05
N VAL A 91 11.73 -9.42 12.59
CA VAL A 91 12.54 -8.89 11.49
C VAL A 91 13.35 -7.68 11.94
N LEU A 92 14.57 -7.56 11.41
CA LEU A 92 15.44 -6.41 11.65
C LEU A 92 15.24 -5.40 10.53
N THR A 93 14.53 -4.30 10.81
CA THR A 93 14.12 -3.33 9.78
C THR A 93 13.77 -1.97 10.36
N ASP A 94 13.58 -0.99 9.49
CA ASP A 94 12.88 0.25 9.83
C ASP A 94 11.37 0.03 9.71
N GLU A 95 10.64 0.29 10.81
CA GLU A 95 9.20 0.04 10.90
C GLU A 95 8.40 0.82 9.84
N LYS A 96 8.73 2.10 9.64
CA LYS A 96 7.98 2.98 8.72
C LYS A 96 8.15 2.55 7.28
N TRP A 97 9.39 2.22 6.90
CA TRP A 97 9.69 1.77 5.53
C TRP A 97 9.15 0.38 5.25
N ALA A 98 9.27 -0.54 6.20
CA ALA A 98 8.69 -1.88 6.06
C ALA A 98 7.16 -1.83 5.95
N GLN A 99 6.50 -1.02 6.79
CA GLN A 99 5.05 -0.80 6.69
C GLN A 99 4.67 -0.17 5.35
N PHE A 100 5.42 0.82 4.87
CA PHE A 100 5.20 1.44 3.57
C PHE A 100 5.27 0.41 2.42
N ILE A 101 6.27 -0.48 2.44
CA ILE A 101 6.39 -1.56 1.45
C ILE A 101 5.15 -2.47 1.47
N VAL A 102 4.72 -2.91 2.66
CA VAL A 102 3.52 -3.75 2.80
C VAL A 102 2.28 -3.02 2.27
N GLU A 103 2.14 -1.73 2.58
CA GLU A 103 1.05 -0.88 2.10
C GLU A 103 1.04 -0.76 0.57
N GLN A 104 2.21 -0.61 -0.08
CA GLN A 104 2.30 -0.54 -1.53
C GLN A 104 1.88 -1.85 -2.20
N ILE A 105 2.30 -3.00 -1.64
CA ILE A 105 1.90 -4.31 -2.15
C ILE A 105 0.40 -4.52 -1.97
N LEU A 106 -0.17 -4.23 -0.80
CA LEU A 106 -1.60 -4.30 -0.54
C LEU A 106 -2.42 -3.39 -1.45
N SER A 107 -1.94 -2.17 -1.69
CA SER A 107 -2.56 -1.23 -2.63
C SER A 107 -2.62 -1.80 -4.04
N ASN A 108 -1.54 -2.42 -4.50
CA ASN A 108 -1.49 -3.08 -5.80
C ASN A 108 -2.44 -4.28 -5.85
N SER A 109 -2.40 -5.18 -4.87
CA SER A 109 -3.30 -6.32 -4.78
C SER A 109 -4.77 -5.89 -4.82
N LEU A 110 -5.15 -4.87 -4.02
CA LEU A 110 -6.49 -4.30 -4.02
C LEU A 110 -6.86 -3.64 -5.34
N LYS A 111 -5.91 -3.00 -6.01
CA LYS A 111 -6.14 -2.34 -7.30
C LYS A 111 -6.47 -3.36 -8.39
N TYR A 112 -5.70 -4.43 -8.47
CA TYR A 112 -5.77 -5.40 -9.55
C TYR A 112 -6.67 -6.60 -9.27
N THR A 113 -7.20 -6.74 -8.05
CA THR A 113 -8.22 -7.73 -7.70
C THR A 113 -9.60 -7.10 -7.74
N ARG A 114 -10.46 -7.60 -8.62
CA ARG A 114 -11.85 -7.15 -8.75
C ARG A 114 -12.79 -7.94 -7.86
N THR A 115 -12.60 -9.24 -7.81
CA THR A 115 -13.38 -10.22 -7.01
C THR A 115 -12.44 -11.29 -6.50
N GLY A 116 -12.76 -11.89 -5.35
CA GLY A 116 -11.97 -12.98 -4.75
C GLY A 116 -11.33 -12.59 -3.43
N SER A 117 -10.05 -12.93 -3.23
CA SER A 117 -9.38 -12.83 -1.94
C SER A 117 -7.95 -12.32 -2.04
N ILE A 118 -7.47 -11.79 -0.91
CA ILE A 118 -6.05 -11.54 -0.66
C ILE A 118 -5.66 -12.37 0.54
N ARG A 119 -4.55 -13.11 0.43
CA ARG A 119 -4.01 -13.95 1.49
C ARG A 119 -2.64 -13.43 1.93
N ILE A 120 -2.41 -13.41 3.23
CA ILE A 120 -1.16 -12.95 3.83
C ILE A 120 -0.66 -14.04 4.77
N TRP A 121 0.56 -14.55 4.54
CA TRP A 121 1.16 -15.52 5.42
C TRP A 121 2.68 -15.43 5.43
N GLN A 122 3.28 -16.01 6.45
CA GLN A 122 4.70 -16.18 6.55
C GLN A 122 5.08 -17.54 5.96
N LYS A 123 5.90 -17.56 4.91
CA LYS A 123 6.37 -18.80 4.27
C LYS A 123 7.51 -19.42 5.06
N ASP A 124 8.45 -18.58 5.52
CA ASP A 124 9.58 -18.92 6.38
C ASP A 124 9.94 -17.67 7.23
N PRO A 125 10.90 -17.76 8.17
CA PRO A 125 11.25 -16.61 9.01
C PRO A 125 11.62 -15.34 8.24
N ALA A 126 12.05 -15.44 7.00
CA ALA A 126 12.55 -14.32 6.20
C ALA A 126 11.59 -13.90 5.08
N ALA A 127 10.47 -14.61 4.86
CA ALA A 127 9.58 -14.36 3.73
C ALA A 127 8.12 -14.11 4.16
N LEU A 128 7.65 -12.88 3.98
CA LEU A 128 6.23 -12.52 3.99
C LEU A 128 5.67 -12.69 2.58
N VAL A 129 4.57 -13.42 2.46
CA VAL A 129 3.84 -13.60 1.19
C VAL A 129 2.51 -12.85 1.27
N ILE A 130 2.24 -12.06 0.25
CA ILE A 130 0.95 -11.41 0.00
C ILE A 130 0.51 -11.89 -1.38
N GLU A 131 -0.54 -12.69 -1.42
CA GLU A 131 -1.08 -13.27 -2.64
C GLU A 131 -2.47 -12.71 -2.91
N ASP A 132 -2.74 -12.37 -4.14
CA ASP A 132 -4.06 -11.95 -4.58
C ASP A 132 -4.58 -12.85 -5.72
N THR A 133 -5.91 -12.87 -5.86
CA THR A 133 -6.59 -13.60 -6.95
C THR A 133 -6.92 -12.66 -8.11
N GLY A 134 -6.13 -11.62 -8.30
CA GLY A 134 -6.32 -10.61 -9.32
C GLY A 134 -5.96 -11.06 -10.73
N ILE A 135 -5.85 -10.09 -11.63
CA ILE A 135 -5.57 -10.34 -13.06
C ILE A 135 -4.15 -10.86 -13.33
N GLY A 136 -3.29 -10.90 -12.31
CA GLY A 136 -1.89 -11.28 -12.45
C GLY A 136 -1.04 -10.27 -13.23
N ILE A 137 0.21 -10.65 -13.49
CA ILE A 137 1.19 -9.85 -14.21
C ILE A 137 1.65 -10.65 -15.43
N ASP A 138 1.72 -10.00 -16.58
CA ASP A 138 2.26 -10.65 -17.78
C ASP A 138 3.71 -11.08 -17.51
N PRO A 139 4.09 -12.33 -17.79
CA PRO A 139 5.46 -12.81 -17.59
C PRO A 139 6.52 -11.93 -18.26
N ALA A 140 6.20 -11.29 -19.39
CA ALA A 140 7.10 -10.38 -20.08
C ALA A 140 7.36 -9.07 -19.30
N ASP A 141 6.43 -8.68 -18.42
CA ASP A 141 6.52 -7.45 -17.61
C ASP A 141 7.28 -7.68 -16.28
N ILE A 142 7.38 -8.94 -15.80
CA ILE A 142 7.97 -9.27 -14.50
C ILE A 142 9.39 -8.72 -14.32
N PRO A 143 10.33 -8.85 -15.28
CA PRO A 143 11.70 -8.35 -15.13
C PRO A 143 11.79 -6.83 -14.96
N ARG A 144 10.73 -6.11 -15.33
CA ARG A 144 10.68 -4.65 -15.38
C ARG A 144 9.89 -4.01 -14.24
N LEU A 145 9.33 -4.79 -13.32
CA LEU A 145 8.43 -4.29 -12.26
C LEU A 145 9.07 -3.26 -11.32
N GLY A 146 10.40 -3.28 -11.15
CA GLY A 146 11.14 -2.31 -10.35
C GLY A 146 11.64 -1.08 -11.14
N GLU A 147 11.36 -0.96 -12.45
CA GLU A 147 11.78 0.19 -13.23
C GLU A 147 10.89 1.40 -12.91
N ARG A 148 11.53 2.57 -12.72
CA ARG A 148 10.82 3.82 -12.46
C ARG A 148 9.87 4.20 -13.60
N GLY A 149 8.59 4.42 -13.27
CA GLY A 149 7.57 4.79 -14.24
C GLY A 149 7.04 3.63 -15.09
N PHE A 150 7.49 2.40 -14.85
CA PHE A 150 6.97 1.25 -15.57
C PHE A 150 5.57 0.87 -15.06
N THR A 151 4.61 0.75 -15.98
CA THR A 151 3.20 0.46 -15.63
C THR A 151 2.68 -0.86 -16.20
N GLY A 152 3.49 -1.61 -16.94
CA GLY A 152 3.09 -2.85 -17.59
C GLY A 152 1.89 -2.71 -18.54
N TYR A 153 1.52 -3.79 -19.20
CA TYR A 153 0.36 -3.82 -20.11
C TYR A 153 -0.96 -3.51 -19.39
N ASN A 154 -1.20 -4.15 -18.26
CA ASN A 154 -2.41 -3.98 -17.46
C ASN A 154 -2.52 -2.56 -16.85
N GLY A 155 -1.40 -1.95 -16.48
CA GLY A 155 -1.37 -0.60 -15.94
C GLY A 155 -1.65 0.49 -16.98
N ARG A 156 -1.31 0.26 -18.25
CA ARG A 156 -1.62 1.17 -19.37
C ARG A 156 -3.11 1.20 -19.69
N LEU A 157 -3.77 0.05 -19.60
CA LEU A 157 -5.23 -0.05 -19.81
C LEU A 157 -6.01 0.71 -18.73
N ASP A 158 -5.51 0.74 -17.51
CA ASP A 158 -6.22 1.32 -16.35
C ASP A 158 -5.95 2.82 -16.12
N LYS A 159 -5.21 3.51 -17.00
CA LYS A 159 -4.89 4.98 -16.95
C LYS A 159 -4.59 5.57 -15.54
N LYS A 160 -4.66 4.76 -14.48
CA LYS A 160 -4.53 5.13 -13.05
C LYS A 160 -3.22 4.65 -12.42
N SER A 161 -2.33 4.06 -13.22
CA SER A 161 -1.05 3.55 -12.74
C SER A 161 0.04 4.59 -12.91
N THR A 162 0.75 4.90 -11.82
CA THR A 162 1.84 5.89 -11.84
C THR A 162 3.20 5.27 -12.14
N GLY A 163 3.34 3.94 -12.00
CA GLY A 163 4.61 3.22 -12.14
C GLY A 163 5.65 3.56 -11.06
N ILE A 164 5.21 4.13 -9.93
CA ILE A 164 6.11 4.55 -8.84
C ILE A 164 6.02 3.58 -7.65
N GLY A 165 4.94 2.84 -7.51
CA GLY A 165 4.64 2.08 -6.30
C GLY A 165 5.54 0.88 -6.02
N LEU A 166 6.27 0.33 -7.01
CA LEU A 166 7.21 -0.79 -6.87
C LEU A 166 8.65 -0.40 -7.19
N TYR A 167 8.90 0.84 -7.57
CA TYR A 167 10.22 1.44 -7.77
C TYR A 167 10.98 1.71 -6.43
#